data_c3e02d40884b6134d98f69409640e0ca
#
_entry.id   c3e02d40884b6134d98f69409640e0ca
#
_cell.length_a   1.000
_cell.length_b   1.000
_cell.length_c   1.000
_cell.angle_alpha   90.00
_cell.angle_beta   90.00
_cell.angle_gamma   90.00
#
_symmetry.space_group_name_H-M   'P 1'
#
loop_
_entity.id
_entity.type
_entity.pdbx_description
1 polymer ?
#
loop_
_entity_poly.entity_id
_entity_poly.type
_entity_poly.pdbx_seq_one_letter_code
_entity_poly.pdbx_strand_id
1 'polypeptide(L)'
;LTILKIKADAEIAIIEMGANHQKEIAGYCLYAQPTHGLINNAGKAHLEGFGGIEGVRKGKGELFDYLRAHNGTAFVLWDDIYLQQMASGINTVIRYGQSGGDYTGIAVKGEDEKQTPFLTVKLTNGTVGGNIHTQLVGDYNLPNVLAAVAVGDHFGIEQAAIRNALEAYKP
;
A
#
# COMPACT_ATOMS: atom_id res chain seq x y z
N LEU A 1 -13.04 -11.33 -15.99
CA LEU A 1 -13.29 -10.88 -14.61
C LEU A 1 -12.25 -11.53 -13.70
N THR A 2 -11.36 -10.73 -13.11
CA THR A 2 -10.23 -11.21 -12.29
C THR A 2 -10.69 -12.03 -11.09
N ILE A 3 -11.79 -11.63 -10.44
CA ILE A 3 -12.36 -12.32 -9.27
C ILE A 3 -12.72 -13.77 -9.57
N LEU A 4 -13.22 -14.08 -10.77
CA LEU A 4 -13.59 -15.44 -11.17
C LEU A 4 -12.38 -16.38 -11.36
N LYS A 5 -11.16 -15.84 -11.34
CA LYS A 5 -9.91 -16.62 -11.45
C LYS A 5 -9.33 -16.99 -10.07
N ILE A 6 -9.90 -16.48 -8.99
CA ILE A 6 -9.44 -16.80 -7.63
C ILE A 6 -9.75 -18.28 -7.40
N LYS A 7 -8.71 -19.03 -7.04
CA LYS A 7 -8.85 -20.46 -6.73
C LYS A 7 -9.60 -20.65 -5.43
N ALA A 8 -10.33 -21.77 -5.32
CA ALA A 8 -11.12 -22.07 -4.13
C ALA A 8 -10.25 -22.32 -2.86
N ASP A 9 -8.98 -22.65 -3.05
CA ASP A 9 -8.00 -22.88 -2.00
C ASP A 9 -7.09 -21.66 -1.74
N ALA A 10 -7.40 -20.49 -2.33
CA ALA A 10 -6.63 -19.27 -2.10
C ALA A 10 -6.84 -18.77 -0.66
N GLU A 11 -5.76 -18.63 0.10
CA GLU A 11 -5.78 -18.07 1.45
C GLU A 11 -5.88 -16.55 1.42
N ILE A 12 -5.26 -15.90 0.42
CA ILE A 12 -5.26 -14.44 0.23
C ILE A 12 -5.48 -14.12 -1.23
N ALA A 13 -6.33 -13.14 -1.50
CA ALA A 13 -6.54 -12.59 -2.84
C ALA A 13 -6.22 -11.09 -2.84
N ILE A 14 -5.31 -10.67 -3.71
CA ILE A 14 -4.97 -9.25 -3.91
C ILE A 14 -5.67 -8.78 -5.17
N ILE A 15 -6.54 -7.77 -5.04
CA ILE A 15 -7.36 -7.23 -6.11
C ILE A 15 -6.99 -5.77 -6.31
N GLU A 16 -6.42 -5.44 -7.47
CA GLU A 16 -6.21 -4.06 -7.87
C GLU A 16 -7.52 -3.45 -8.39
N MET A 17 -7.89 -2.30 -7.84
CA MET A 17 -9.08 -1.56 -8.21
C MET A 17 -8.69 -0.25 -8.89
N GLY A 18 -8.67 -0.24 -10.23
CA GLY A 18 -8.49 0.97 -11.03
C GLY A 18 -9.83 1.68 -11.22
N ALA A 19 -9.83 3.02 -11.13
CA ALA A 19 -11.02 3.83 -11.36
C ALA A 19 -10.70 5.13 -12.10
N ASN A 20 -11.64 5.56 -12.91
CA ASN A 20 -11.62 6.85 -13.62
C ASN A 20 -12.73 7.78 -13.13
N HIS A 21 -13.76 7.26 -12.47
CA HIS A 21 -14.92 8.00 -11.98
C HIS A 21 -15.24 7.63 -10.53
N GLN A 22 -15.96 8.53 -9.85
CA GLN A 22 -16.54 8.23 -8.55
C GLN A 22 -17.56 7.09 -8.65
N LYS A 23 -17.74 6.34 -7.58
CA LYS A 23 -18.60 5.17 -7.41
C LYS A 23 -18.12 3.88 -8.07
N GLU A 24 -17.02 3.90 -8.82
CA GLU A 24 -16.46 2.68 -9.41
C GLU A 24 -15.84 1.79 -8.33
N ILE A 25 -15.02 2.37 -7.42
CA ILE A 25 -14.42 1.61 -6.32
C ILE A 25 -15.49 1.09 -5.35
N ALA A 26 -16.48 1.90 -5.02
CA ALA A 26 -17.63 1.45 -4.23
C ALA A 26 -18.34 0.26 -4.89
N GLY A 27 -18.53 0.31 -6.21
CA GLY A 27 -19.08 -0.80 -6.99
C GLY A 27 -18.21 -2.06 -6.93
N TYR A 28 -16.89 -1.93 -7.05
CA TYR A 28 -15.97 -3.07 -6.93
C TYR A 28 -15.98 -3.69 -5.53
N CYS A 29 -16.09 -2.87 -4.50
CA CYS A 29 -16.18 -3.34 -3.11
C CYS A 29 -17.41 -4.23 -2.86
N LEU A 30 -18.54 -4.00 -3.55
CA LEU A 30 -19.73 -4.85 -3.42
C LEU A 30 -19.47 -6.28 -3.89
N TYR A 31 -18.63 -6.48 -4.89
CA TYR A 31 -18.28 -7.80 -5.43
C TYR A 31 -17.06 -8.41 -4.75
N ALA A 32 -16.02 -7.59 -4.49
CA ALA A 32 -14.77 -8.07 -3.92
C ALA A 32 -14.84 -8.29 -2.41
N GLN A 33 -15.73 -7.55 -1.73
CA GLN A 33 -15.92 -7.58 -0.27
C GLN A 33 -14.58 -7.55 0.47
N PRO A 34 -13.74 -6.50 0.25
CA PRO A 34 -12.40 -6.46 0.81
C PRO A 34 -12.45 -6.43 2.33
N THR A 35 -11.68 -7.28 2.98
CA THR A 35 -11.45 -7.26 4.43
C THR A 35 -10.31 -6.32 4.81
N HIS A 36 -9.40 -6.07 3.86
CA HIS A 36 -8.24 -5.18 3.99
C HIS A 36 -8.16 -4.28 2.78
N GLY A 37 -7.61 -3.09 2.95
CA GLY A 37 -7.42 -2.18 1.82
C GLY A 37 -6.24 -1.25 2.00
N LEU A 38 -5.69 -0.85 0.88
CA LEU A 38 -4.57 0.07 0.78
C LEU A 38 -4.82 1.04 -0.36
N ILE A 39 -4.57 2.33 -0.12
CA ILE A 39 -4.56 3.36 -1.15
C ILE A 39 -3.13 3.86 -1.28
N ASN A 40 -2.48 3.57 -2.41
CA ASN A 40 -1.07 3.93 -2.63
C ASN A 40 -0.83 5.43 -2.61
N ASN A 41 -1.75 6.19 -3.20
CA ASN A 41 -1.69 7.65 -3.21
C ASN A 41 -3.08 8.24 -3.52
N ALA A 42 -3.28 9.49 -3.12
CA ALA A 42 -4.44 10.30 -3.46
C ALA A 42 -4.06 11.47 -4.42
N GLY A 43 -3.05 11.24 -5.25
CA GLY A 43 -2.43 12.25 -6.12
C GLY A 43 -3.23 12.60 -7.38
N LYS A 44 -2.60 13.38 -8.28
CA LYS A 44 -3.22 14.02 -9.46
C LYS A 44 -3.42 13.08 -10.66
N ALA A 45 -3.86 11.84 -10.47
CA ALA A 45 -4.17 10.94 -11.57
C ALA A 45 -5.64 11.06 -12.00
N HIS A 46 -5.91 10.97 -13.32
CA HIS A 46 -7.28 10.92 -13.89
C HIS A 46 -8.19 12.11 -13.51
N LEU A 47 -7.63 13.32 -13.39
CA LEU A 47 -8.33 14.53 -12.93
C LEU A 47 -9.61 14.84 -13.71
N GLU A 48 -9.62 14.62 -15.03
CA GLU A 48 -10.77 14.93 -15.89
C GLU A 48 -11.98 14.05 -15.56
N GLY A 49 -11.77 12.73 -15.43
CA GLY A 49 -12.85 11.79 -15.16
C GLY A 49 -13.45 11.94 -13.75
N PHE A 50 -12.63 12.32 -12.78
CA PHE A 50 -13.07 12.54 -11.40
C PHE A 50 -13.60 13.95 -11.12
N GLY A 51 -13.44 14.91 -12.03
CA GLY A 51 -13.83 16.30 -11.77
C GLY A 51 -12.86 17.05 -10.85
N GLY A 52 -11.55 16.74 -10.92
CA GLY A 52 -10.50 17.39 -10.16
C GLY A 52 -9.95 16.54 -8.99
N ILE A 53 -8.99 17.13 -8.26
CA ILE A 53 -8.26 16.41 -7.19
C ILE A 53 -9.19 15.94 -6.05
N GLU A 54 -10.18 16.71 -5.69
CA GLU A 54 -11.14 16.33 -4.63
C GLU A 54 -12.02 15.16 -5.10
N GLY A 55 -12.37 15.10 -6.39
CA GLY A 55 -13.06 13.97 -6.96
C GLY A 55 -12.22 12.69 -6.93
N VAL A 56 -10.90 12.78 -7.23
CA VAL A 56 -9.96 11.66 -7.11
C VAL A 56 -9.90 11.15 -5.67
N ARG A 57 -9.75 12.07 -4.71
CA ARG A 57 -9.71 11.73 -3.28
C ARG A 57 -10.99 11.05 -2.83
N LYS A 58 -12.15 11.59 -3.24
CA LYS A 58 -13.46 11.01 -2.92
C LYS A 58 -13.63 9.63 -3.53
N GLY A 59 -13.29 9.45 -4.81
CA GLY A 59 -13.40 8.17 -5.48
C GLY A 59 -12.46 7.10 -4.88
N LYS A 60 -11.20 7.43 -4.61
CA LYS A 60 -10.28 6.50 -3.94
C LYS A 60 -10.69 6.22 -2.50
N GLY A 61 -11.22 7.22 -1.79
CA GLY A 61 -11.72 7.11 -0.42
C GLY A 61 -12.89 6.12 -0.26
N GLU A 62 -13.60 5.78 -1.33
CA GLU A 62 -14.70 4.80 -1.32
C GLU A 62 -14.27 3.43 -0.79
N LEU A 63 -13.00 3.04 -0.99
CA LEU A 63 -12.45 1.84 -0.39
C LEU A 63 -12.44 1.94 1.15
N PHE A 64 -11.97 3.07 1.68
CA PHE A 64 -11.89 3.28 3.12
C PHE A 64 -13.29 3.46 3.74
N ASP A 65 -14.23 4.04 3.01
CA ASP A 65 -15.64 4.11 3.44
C ASP A 65 -16.24 2.71 3.56
N TYR A 66 -15.95 1.82 2.61
CA TYR A 66 -16.38 0.42 2.68
C TYR A 66 -15.77 -0.30 3.89
N LEU A 67 -14.45 -0.19 4.10
CA LEU A 67 -13.76 -0.82 5.23
C LEU A 67 -14.30 -0.32 6.57
N ARG A 68 -14.58 0.97 6.69
CA ARG A 68 -15.18 1.58 7.89
C ARG A 68 -16.55 0.97 8.19
N ALA A 69 -17.38 0.81 7.17
CA ALA A 69 -18.73 0.25 7.31
C ALA A 69 -18.76 -1.25 7.64
N HIS A 70 -17.68 -1.97 7.30
CA HIS A 70 -17.62 -3.44 7.42
C HIS A 70 -16.55 -3.93 8.41
N ASN A 71 -16.07 -3.06 9.32
CA ASN A 71 -15.00 -3.37 10.28
C ASN A 71 -13.72 -3.93 9.65
N GLY A 72 -13.39 -3.47 8.45
CA GLY A 72 -12.18 -3.87 7.75
C GLY A 72 -10.94 -3.15 8.27
N THR A 73 -9.77 -3.59 7.79
CA THR A 73 -8.45 -3.05 8.14
C THR A 73 -7.90 -2.19 7.01
N ALA A 74 -7.39 -1.01 7.33
CA ALA A 74 -6.72 -0.14 6.37
C ALA A 74 -5.20 -0.10 6.59
N PHE A 75 -4.42 -0.27 5.51
CA PHE A 75 -3.01 0.07 5.49
C PHE A 75 -2.87 1.51 4.98
N VAL A 76 -2.22 2.37 5.76
CA VAL A 76 -2.22 3.81 5.51
C VAL A 76 -0.80 4.35 5.47
N LEU A 77 -0.43 4.99 4.36
CA LEU A 77 0.80 5.78 4.28
C LEU A 77 0.66 6.98 5.21
N TRP A 78 1.36 6.92 6.35
CA TRP A 78 1.20 7.90 7.42
C TRP A 78 1.85 9.24 7.14
N ASP A 79 2.71 9.33 6.12
CA ASP A 79 3.27 10.59 5.63
C ASP A 79 2.28 11.41 4.78
N ASP A 80 1.16 10.81 4.34
CA ASP A 80 0.13 11.49 3.55
C ASP A 80 -1.06 11.88 4.44
N ILE A 81 -1.18 13.19 4.73
CA ILE A 81 -2.24 13.75 5.58
C ILE A 81 -3.66 13.45 5.04
N TYR A 82 -3.83 13.37 3.71
CA TYR A 82 -5.13 13.07 3.12
C TYR A 82 -5.52 11.61 3.35
N LEU A 83 -4.56 10.68 3.25
CA LEU A 83 -4.82 9.28 3.57
C LEU A 83 -5.11 9.08 5.06
N GLN A 84 -4.42 9.81 5.94
CA GLN A 84 -4.75 9.82 7.38
C GLN A 84 -6.19 10.28 7.61
N GLN A 85 -6.61 11.40 6.98
CA GLN A 85 -7.96 11.93 7.12
C GLN A 85 -9.02 10.96 6.58
N MET A 86 -8.76 10.34 5.41
CA MET A 86 -9.65 9.33 4.84
C MET A 86 -9.81 8.10 5.74
N ALA A 87 -8.77 7.70 6.46
CA ALA A 87 -8.79 6.56 7.37
C ALA A 87 -9.47 6.85 8.70
N SER A 88 -9.84 8.10 8.97
CA SER A 88 -10.53 8.48 10.23
C SER A 88 -11.80 7.65 10.44
N GLY A 89 -11.97 7.11 11.65
CA GLY A 89 -13.10 6.28 12.02
C GLY A 89 -13.04 4.83 11.56
N ILE A 90 -11.95 4.38 10.92
CA ILE A 90 -11.68 2.95 10.71
C ILE A 90 -11.10 2.38 12.02
N ASN A 91 -11.67 1.26 12.50
CA ASN A 91 -11.29 0.69 13.79
C ASN A 91 -9.86 0.14 13.80
N THR A 92 -9.42 -0.49 12.72
CA THR A 92 -8.08 -1.07 12.60
C THR A 92 -7.31 -0.39 11.49
N VAL A 93 -6.27 0.35 11.86
CA VAL A 93 -5.38 1.06 10.94
C VAL A 93 -3.95 0.62 11.19
N ILE A 94 -3.30 0.10 10.16
CA ILE A 94 -1.88 -0.25 10.15
C ILE A 94 -1.15 0.86 9.39
N ARG A 95 -0.24 1.53 10.08
CA ARG A 95 0.43 2.74 9.58
C ARG A 95 1.82 2.40 9.10
N TYR A 96 2.16 2.86 7.91
CA TYR A 96 3.51 2.75 7.37
C TYR A 96 3.99 4.09 6.80
N GLY A 97 5.29 4.34 6.84
CA GLY A 97 5.85 5.59 6.31
C GLY A 97 7.27 5.86 6.76
N GLN A 98 7.76 7.06 6.48
CA GLN A 98 9.09 7.52 6.91
C GLN A 98 9.07 8.08 8.33
N SER A 99 8.02 8.84 8.66
CA SER A 99 7.91 9.58 9.92
C SER A 99 6.67 9.14 10.70
N GLY A 100 6.87 8.16 11.57
CA GLY A 100 5.81 7.63 12.42
C GLY A 100 5.00 6.53 11.76
N GLY A 101 4.50 5.63 12.58
CA GLY A 101 3.74 4.48 12.14
C GLY A 101 4.22 3.18 12.78
N ASP A 102 3.52 2.12 12.45
CA ASP A 102 3.81 0.78 12.95
C ASP A 102 5.01 0.17 12.20
N TYR A 103 5.16 0.55 10.92
CA TYR A 103 6.28 0.17 10.05
C TYR A 103 6.93 1.40 9.47
N THR A 104 8.18 1.64 9.82
CA THR A 104 8.92 2.80 9.30
C THR A 104 10.26 2.40 8.68
N GLY A 105 10.70 3.20 7.73
CA GLY A 105 11.98 3.03 7.07
C GLY A 105 12.38 4.25 6.26
N ILE A 106 13.64 4.30 5.90
CA ILE A 106 14.24 5.38 5.13
C ILE A 106 14.99 4.81 3.92
N ALA A 107 15.02 5.58 2.86
CA ALA A 107 15.95 5.33 1.76
C ALA A 107 17.37 5.61 2.25
N VAL A 108 18.27 4.65 2.06
CA VAL A 108 19.69 4.81 2.37
C VAL A 108 20.48 4.74 1.07
N LYS A 109 21.41 5.67 0.94
CA LYS A 109 22.36 5.66 -0.16
C LYS A 109 23.48 4.67 0.18
N GLY A 110 23.78 3.76 -0.74
CA GLY A 110 24.93 2.85 -0.60
C GLY A 110 26.24 3.66 -0.56
N GLU A 111 27.27 3.12 0.09
CA GLU A 111 28.61 3.75 0.12
C GLU A 111 29.16 3.97 -1.28
N ASP A 112 28.67 3.23 -2.27
CA ASP A 112 28.99 3.33 -3.70
C ASP A 112 27.79 3.86 -4.51
N GLU A 113 27.37 5.11 -4.29
CA GLU A 113 26.31 5.79 -5.07
C GLU A 113 26.52 5.76 -6.60
N LYS A 114 27.75 5.48 -7.04
CA LYS A 114 28.11 5.38 -8.48
C LYS A 114 27.82 4.00 -9.10
N GLN A 115 27.48 2.98 -8.30
CA GLN A 115 27.41 1.61 -8.82
C GLN A 115 25.99 1.02 -8.91
N THR A 116 25.03 1.45 -8.09
CA THR A 116 23.67 0.90 -8.18
C THR A 116 22.61 2.00 -8.09
N PRO A 117 21.74 2.16 -9.11
CA PRO A 117 20.63 3.09 -9.07
C PRO A 117 19.47 2.56 -8.21
N PHE A 118 19.63 1.40 -7.59
CA PHE A 118 18.58 0.69 -6.90
C PHE A 118 18.37 1.20 -5.47
N LEU A 119 17.11 1.29 -5.10
CA LEU A 119 16.69 1.72 -3.76
C LEU A 119 17.10 0.67 -2.72
N THR A 120 17.84 1.11 -1.69
CA THR A 120 18.03 0.37 -0.46
C THR A 120 17.17 1.00 0.62
N VAL A 121 16.36 0.19 1.29
CA VAL A 121 15.49 0.63 2.39
C VAL A 121 16.05 0.11 3.70
N LYS A 122 16.36 1.01 4.63
CA LYS A 122 16.66 0.68 6.02
C LYS A 122 15.37 0.76 6.83
N LEU A 123 14.94 -0.36 7.36
CA LEU A 123 13.79 -0.40 8.26
C LEU A 123 14.19 0.14 9.64
N THR A 124 13.39 1.04 10.19
CA THR A 124 13.66 1.74 11.45
C THR A 124 12.67 1.38 12.55
N ASN A 125 11.48 0.88 12.19
CA ASN A 125 10.49 0.33 13.11
C ASN A 125 9.69 -0.78 12.41
N GLY A 126 9.16 -1.70 13.21
CA GLY A 126 8.43 -2.89 12.78
C GLY A 126 9.18 -4.17 13.15
N THR A 127 8.57 -5.31 12.89
CA THR A 127 9.14 -6.62 13.20
C THR A 127 10.26 -7.02 12.22
N VAL A 128 10.16 -6.60 10.95
CA VAL A 128 11.17 -6.85 9.92
C VAL A 128 12.32 -5.86 10.08
N GLY A 129 13.46 -6.33 10.57
CA GLY A 129 14.64 -5.48 10.80
C GLY A 129 15.64 -5.46 9.64
N GLY A 130 16.57 -4.48 9.65
CA GLY A 130 17.73 -4.40 8.76
C GLY A 130 17.46 -3.72 7.41
N ASN A 131 18.36 -3.93 6.44
CA ASN A 131 18.27 -3.33 5.12
C ASN A 131 17.61 -4.28 4.11
N ILE A 132 16.85 -3.73 3.17
CA ILE A 132 16.29 -4.42 2.01
C ILE A 132 16.91 -3.80 0.76
N HIS A 133 17.61 -4.61 -0.04
CA HIS A 133 18.26 -4.18 -1.27
C HIS A 133 17.37 -4.51 -2.47
N THR A 134 16.58 -3.54 -2.91
CA THR A 134 15.61 -3.76 -3.99
C THR A 134 16.24 -3.64 -5.37
N GLN A 135 15.48 -4.03 -6.40
CA GLN A 135 15.80 -3.75 -7.81
C GLN A 135 14.93 -2.59 -8.36
N LEU A 136 14.33 -1.82 -7.47
CA LEU A 136 13.54 -0.63 -7.81
C LEU A 136 14.44 0.59 -7.92
N VAL A 137 14.18 1.46 -8.88
CA VAL A 137 14.92 2.70 -9.08
C VAL A 137 14.16 3.87 -8.49
N GLY A 138 14.82 4.66 -7.65
CA GLY A 138 14.31 5.92 -7.09
C GLY A 138 13.55 5.80 -5.78
N ASP A 139 13.73 6.84 -4.95
CA ASP A 139 13.20 6.91 -3.58
C ASP A 139 11.67 6.98 -3.51
N TYR A 140 11.01 7.33 -4.61
CA TYR A 140 9.54 7.33 -4.70
C TYR A 140 8.93 5.93 -4.54
N ASN A 141 9.74 4.87 -4.64
CA ASN A 141 9.32 3.49 -4.36
C ASN A 141 9.38 3.12 -2.88
N LEU A 142 9.97 3.94 -2.02
CA LEU A 142 10.06 3.68 -0.59
C LEU A 142 8.69 3.37 0.04
N PRO A 143 7.62 4.16 -0.20
CA PRO A 143 6.30 3.83 0.34
C PRO A 143 5.78 2.47 -0.13
N ASN A 144 6.07 2.07 -1.37
CA ASN A 144 5.63 0.78 -1.91
C ASN A 144 6.33 -0.39 -1.18
N VAL A 145 7.63 -0.25 -0.90
CA VAL A 145 8.38 -1.25 -0.13
C VAL A 145 7.85 -1.36 1.29
N LEU A 146 7.63 -0.21 1.96
CA LEU A 146 7.09 -0.19 3.32
C LEU A 146 5.67 -0.77 3.40
N ALA A 147 4.83 -0.49 2.41
CA ALA A 147 3.51 -1.10 2.29
C ALA A 147 3.60 -2.62 2.17
N ALA A 148 4.49 -3.13 1.32
CA ALA A 148 4.67 -4.57 1.15
C ALA A 148 5.19 -5.25 2.43
N VAL A 149 6.11 -4.60 3.16
CA VAL A 149 6.57 -5.06 4.48
C VAL A 149 5.41 -5.13 5.47
N ALA A 150 4.62 -4.05 5.57
CA ALA A 150 3.49 -3.97 6.50
C ALA A 150 2.42 -5.02 6.21
N VAL A 151 2.09 -5.23 4.93
CA VAL A 151 1.13 -6.25 4.49
C VAL A 151 1.67 -7.65 4.78
N GLY A 152 2.92 -7.95 4.38
CA GLY A 152 3.51 -9.27 4.57
C GLY A 152 3.57 -9.67 6.05
N ASP A 153 4.03 -8.77 6.91
CA ASP A 153 4.12 -9.02 8.35
C ASP A 153 2.74 -9.18 9.00
N HIS A 154 1.77 -8.33 8.62
CA HIS A 154 0.39 -8.44 9.11
C HIS A 154 -0.23 -9.81 8.82
N PHE A 155 0.04 -10.39 7.67
CA PHE A 155 -0.43 -11.72 7.29
C PHE A 155 0.49 -12.86 7.77
N GLY A 156 1.45 -12.58 8.64
CA GLY A 156 2.31 -13.58 9.28
C GLY A 156 3.34 -14.22 8.36
N ILE A 157 3.70 -13.53 7.27
CA ILE A 157 4.79 -13.98 6.40
C ILE A 157 6.12 -13.83 7.14
N GLU A 158 6.95 -14.85 7.11
CA GLU A 158 8.27 -14.81 7.75
C GLU A 158 9.12 -13.65 7.20
N GLN A 159 9.85 -12.96 8.08
CA GLN A 159 10.66 -11.79 7.76
C GLN A 159 11.66 -12.06 6.62
N ALA A 160 12.28 -13.26 6.63
CA ALA A 160 13.20 -13.65 5.56
C ALA A 160 12.50 -13.81 4.21
N ALA A 161 11.26 -14.31 4.19
CA ALA A 161 10.48 -14.46 2.97
C ALA A 161 10.04 -13.08 2.43
N ILE A 162 9.62 -12.15 3.28
CA ILE A 162 9.30 -10.76 2.90
C ILE A 162 10.52 -10.10 2.25
N ARG A 163 11.68 -10.17 2.90
CA ARG A 163 12.93 -9.61 2.39
C ARG A 163 13.30 -10.22 1.05
N ASN A 164 13.37 -11.55 0.95
CA ASN A 164 13.74 -12.24 -0.28
C ASN A 164 12.80 -11.90 -1.44
N ALA A 165 11.50 -11.81 -1.19
CA ALA A 165 10.53 -11.42 -2.21
C ALA A 165 10.77 -10.00 -2.73
N LEU A 166 11.03 -9.03 -1.84
CA LEU A 166 11.28 -7.64 -2.20
C LEU A 166 12.62 -7.46 -2.93
N GLU A 167 13.67 -8.20 -2.54
CA GLU A 167 14.99 -8.17 -3.18
C GLU A 167 14.98 -8.87 -4.55
N ALA A 168 14.15 -9.89 -4.71
CA ALA A 168 14.01 -10.61 -5.97
C ALA A 168 13.06 -9.94 -6.97
N TYR A 169 12.21 -9.00 -6.52
CA TYR A 169 11.21 -8.36 -7.38
C TYR A 169 11.87 -7.47 -8.45
N LYS A 170 11.50 -7.72 -9.70
CA LYS A 170 11.89 -6.93 -10.88
C LYS A 170 10.63 -6.27 -11.44
N PRO A 171 10.64 -4.93 -11.60
CA PRO A 171 9.51 -4.19 -12.19
C PRO A 171 9.30 -4.50 -13.67
#